data_f8f3eefd3848d22e672f378999feb31e
#
_entry.id   f8f3eefd3848d22e672f378999feb31e
#
_cell.length_a   1.000
_cell.length_b   1.000
_cell.length_c   1.000
_cell.angle_alpha   90.00
_cell.angle_beta   90.00
_cell.angle_gamma   90.00
#
_symmetry.space_group_name_H-M   'P 1'
#
loop_
_entity.id
_entity.type
_entity.pdbx_description
1 polymer ?
#
loop_
_entity_poly.entity_id
_entity_poly.type
_entity_poly.pdbx_seq_one_letter_code
_entity_poly.pdbx_strand_id
1 'polypeptide(L)'
;MTDRIQEFLRDRRQKGIEDGPCLVLDLDVVRDNYTAFNKALPDTRIFYAVKANPDAQVLSLLASLGSCFDTASVVEIEQALAAGATPDRISFGNTIKKERDIARAYALGVRLFAVDCEAEVEKIARAAPGAKVFCRILCNGDGAEWPLSRKFGCVPEMAARVLEHAHRLGLVAYGLSFHVGSQQRNPKSWDAALQASAAIFRDLAERGISLQMVNLGGGFPTKYLKDVPAVRAYGQAIFRALRKHFGNRIPETIIEPGRGMVGNAGMIEAEVVLISKKSDDDKMRWVYLDIGKFNGLAETMDEMIRYPIRTAFDEDTMEPCIIAGPSCDSVDVLYEKEPYPLPLSLEIGAKVLIEGTGAYTTTYSAVGFNGFPPLKSYVI
;
A
#
# COMPACT_ATOMS: atom_id res chain seq x y z
N MET A 1 5.34 -18.86 -1.87
CA MET A 1 6.75 -18.85 -1.37
C MET A 1 7.69 -19.15 -2.52
N THR A 2 8.74 -18.33 -2.72
CA THR A 2 9.77 -18.60 -3.75
C THR A 2 10.86 -19.54 -3.22
N ASP A 3 11.56 -20.22 -4.12
CA ASP A 3 12.68 -21.10 -3.74
C ASP A 3 13.79 -20.32 -3.04
N ARG A 4 14.03 -19.07 -3.44
CA ARG A 4 15.01 -18.17 -2.82
C ARG A 4 14.69 -17.89 -1.35
N ILE A 5 13.43 -17.60 -1.02
CA ILE A 5 13.00 -17.41 0.38
C ILE A 5 13.19 -18.71 1.18
N GLN A 6 12.83 -19.87 0.60
CA GLN A 6 13.02 -21.16 1.27
C GLN A 6 14.50 -21.44 1.56
N GLU A 7 15.37 -21.20 0.60
CA GLU A 7 16.81 -21.41 0.73
C GLU A 7 17.38 -20.48 1.80
N PHE A 8 17.02 -19.18 1.77
CA PHE A 8 17.45 -18.21 2.77
C PHE A 8 17.05 -18.62 4.20
N LEU A 9 15.78 -19.00 4.40
CA LEU A 9 15.29 -19.44 5.72
C LEU A 9 15.95 -20.73 6.18
N ARG A 10 16.24 -21.67 5.27
CA ARG A 10 16.98 -22.91 5.58
C ARG A 10 18.41 -22.60 6.02
N ASP A 11 19.11 -21.72 5.31
CA ASP A 11 20.47 -21.30 5.64
C ASP A 11 20.54 -20.63 7.04
N ARG A 12 19.57 -19.75 7.33
CA ARG A 12 19.43 -19.14 8.67
C ARG A 12 19.33 -20.19 9.78
N ARG A 13 18.41 -21.16 9.59
CA ARG A 13 18.21 -22.25 10.59
C ARG A 13 19.46 -23.10 10.76
N GLN A 14 20.16 -23.42 9.67
CA GLN A 14 21.42 -24.18 9.73
C GLN A 14 22.53 -23.41 10.48
N LYS A 15 22.53 -22.10 10.38
CA LYS A 15 23.48 -21.20 11.09
C LYS A 15 23.05 -20.93 12.56
N GLY A 16 21.93 -21.45 13.01
CA GLY A 16 21.42 -21.22 14.36
C GLY A 16 21.07 -19.76 14.64
N ILE A 17 20.63 -19.02 13.62
CA ILE A 17 20.21 -17.61 13.77
C ILE A 17 18.78 -17.60 14.28
N GLU A 18 18.62 -17.35 15.59
CA GLU A 18 17.35 -17.27 16.30
C GLU A 18 17.18 -15.85 16.88
N ASP A 19 16.92 -14.89 16.02
CA ASP A 19 16.80 -13.48 16.39
C ASP A 19 15.34 -12.94 16.33
N GLY A 20 14.38 -13.83 16.55
CA GLY A 20 12.94 -13.53 16.55
C GLY A 20 12.31 -13.52 15.16
N PRO A 21 11.06 -13.02 15.04
CA PRO A 21 10.35 -12.99 13.78
C PRO A 21 11.07 -12.10 12.76
N CYS A 22 11.05 -12.50 11.48
CA CYS A 22 11.67 -11.72 10.42
C CYS A 22 10.87 -11.76 9.13
N LEU A 23 10.84 -10.62 8.44
CA LEU A 23 10.38 -10.50 7.07
C LEU A 23 11.53 -10.84 6.11
N VAL A 24 11.26 -11.70 5.14
CA VAL A 24 12.14 -11.93 3.99
C VAL A 24 11.40 -11.49 2.73
N LEU A 25 12.01 -10.59 1.95
CA LEU A 25 11.42 -10.01 0.75
C LEU A 25 12.28 -10.34 -0.47
N ASP A 26 11.66 -10.95 -1.49
CA ASP A 26 12.31 -11.35 -2.74
C ASP A 26 12.16 -10.26 -3.80
N LEU A 27 13.27 -9.66 -4.22
CA LEU A 27 13.33 -8.58 -5.22
C LEU A 27 12.91 -9.04 -6.62
N ASP A 28 13.09 -10.30 -6.96
CA ASP A 28 12.67 -10.79 -8.28
C ASP A 28 11.15 -10.75 -8.42
N VAL A 29 10.41 -11.04 -7.34
CA VAL A 29 8.94 -10.90 -7.32
C VAL A 29 8.52 -9.43 -7.48
N VAL A 30 9.24 -8.49 -6.86
CA VAL A 30 8.98 -7.05 -7.04
C VAL A 30 9.20 -6.63 -8.48
N ARG A 31 10.27 -7.09 -9.11
CA ARG A 31 10.57 -6.84 -10.54
C ARG A 31 9.48 -7.39 -11.46
N ASP A 32 9.01 -8.61 -11.19
CA ASP A 32 7.95 -9.24 -11.97
C ASP A 32 6.62 -8.48 -11.83
N ASN A 33 6.28 -8.06 -10.62
CA ASN A 33 5.09 -7.23 -10.37
C ASN A 33 5.17 -5.90 -11.13
N TYR A 34 6.31 -5.19 -11.05
CA TYR A 34 6.49 -3.95 -11.80
C TYR A 34 6.32 -4.17 -13.32
N THR A 35 6.93 -5.22 -13.84
CA THR A 35 6.82 -5.60 -15.26
C THR A 35 5.38 -5.93 -15.65
N ALA A 36 4.64 -6.62 -14.78
CA ALA A 36 3.23 -6.93 -15.00
C ALA A 36 2.35 -5.67 -15.05
N PHE A 37 2.58 -4.69 -14.15
CA PHE A 37 1.87 -3.40 -14.20
C PHE A 37 2.20 -2.61 -15.45
N ASN A 38 3.48 -2.49 -15.79
CA ASN A 38 3.92 -1.78 -16.99
C ASN A 38 3.34 -2.39 -18.28
N LYS A 39 3.25 -3.72 -18.34
CA LYS A 39 2.65 -4.44 -19.48
C LYS A 39 1.13 -4.31 -19.52
N ALA A 40 0.46 -4.24 -18.36
CA ALA A 40 -1.01 -4.12 -18.29
C ALA A 40 -1.51 -2.71 -18.58
N LEU A 41 -0.70 -1.68 -18.30
CA LEU A 41 -1.00 -0.27 -18.45
C LEU A 41 0.20 0.47 -19.10
N PRO A 42 0.53 0.19 -20.38
CA PRO A 42 1.79 0.64 -21.00
C PRO A 42 1.92 2.17 -21.12
N ASP A 43 0.79 2.90 -21.24
CA ASP A 43 0.75 4.35 -21.35
C ASP A 43 0.53 5.07 -20.03
N THR A 44 0.65 4.35 -18.90
CA THR A 44 0.40 4.86 -17.55
C THR A 44 1.70 4.87 -16.74
N ARG A 45 2.03 6.00 -16.15
CA ARG A 45 3.21 6.11 -15.26
C ARG A 45 2.92 5.43 -13.92
N ILE A 46 3.86 4.61 -13.46
CA ILE A 46 3.76 3.90 -12.19
C ILE A 46 4.47 4.72 -11.13
N PHE A 47 3.72 5.23 -10.17
CA PHE A 47 4.21 5.92 -8.97
C PHE A 47 4.12 4.94 -7.79
N TYR A 48 5.20 4.24 -7.50
CA TYR A 48 5.23 3.31 -6.37
C TYR A 48 4.93 4.03 -5.06
N ALA A 49 3.93 3.57 -4.30
CA ALA A 49 3.59 4.13 -2.99
C ALA A 49 4.63 3.69 -1.94
N VAL A 50 5.59 4.58 -1.63
CA VAL A 50 6.76 4.31 -0.77
C VAL A 50 6.35 3.76 0.60
N LYS A 51 5.27 4.27 1.18
CA LYS A 51 4.70 3.82 2.48
C LYS A 51 4.44 2.31 2.57
N ALA A 52 4.26 1.62 1.45
CA ALA A 52 4.00 0.18 1.46
C ALA A 52 5.23 -0.62 1.91
N ASN A 53 6.40 -0.27 1.41
CA ASN A 53 7.68 -0.78 1.87
C ASN A 53 8.81 0.17 1.40
N PRO A 54 9.42 0.94 2.31
CA PRO A 54 10.45 1.93 2.00
C PRO A 54 11.87 1.35 2.02
N ASP A 55 12.06 0.04 1.99
CA ASP A 55 13.39 -0.56 2.00
C ASP A 55 14.23 -0.02 0.84
N ALA A 56 15.48 0.35 1.14
CA ALA A 56 16.37 0.99 0.18
C ALA A 56 16.64 0.14 -1.06
N GLN A 57 16.69 -1.20 -0.93
CA GLN A 57 16.90 -2.11 -2.07
C GLN A 57 15.67 -2.20 -2.95
N VAL A 58 14.47 -2.18 -2.35
CA VAL A 58 13.18 -2.12 -3.08
C VAL A 58 13.10 -0.82 -3.89
N LEU A 59 13.39 0.32 -3.24
CA LEU A 59 13.35 1.62 -3.91
C LEU A 59 14.40 1.71 -5.04
N SER A 60 15.63 1.23 -4.80
CA SER A 60 16.69 1.24 -5.80
C SER A 60 16.37 0.36 -7.00
N LEU A 61 15.82 -0.82 -6.78
CA LEU A 61 15.34 -1.69 -7.86
C LEU A 61 14.28 -0.96 -8.69
N LEU A 62 13.23 -0.43 -8.05
CA LEU A 62 12.13 0.25 -8.74
C LEU A 62 12.62 1.51 -9.48
N ALA A 63 13.54 2.27 -8.89
CA ALA A 63 14.16 3.42 -9.55
C ALA A 63 14.91 3.02 -10.82
N SER A 64 15.68 1.91 -10.77
CA SER A 64 16.43 1.37 -11.92
C SER A 64 15.50 0.85 -13.04
N LEU A 65 14.32 0.36 -12.70
CA LEU A 65 13.30 -0.09 -13.65
C LEU A 65 12.50 1.07 -14.28
N GLY A 66 12.72 2.31 -13.84
CA GLY A 66 12.03 3.48 -14.37
C GLY A 66 10.76 3.87 -13.60
N SER A 67 10.47 3.28 -12.44
CA SER A 67 9.33 3.68 -11.61
C SER A 67 9.44 5.12 -11.15
N CYS A 68 8.30 5.79 -11.05
CA CYS A 68 8.13 7.01 -10.26
C CYS A 68 7.74 6.65 -8.82
N PHE A 69 7.63 7.64 -7.94
CA PHE A 69 7.37 7.43 -6.51
C PHE A 69 6.28 8.36 -5.99
N ASP A 70 5.24 7.79 -5.37
CA ASP A 70 4.29 8.52 -4.54
C ASP A 70 4.79 8.55 -3.10
N THR A 71 5.00 9.76 -2.57
CA THR A 71 5.60 9.98 -1.27
C THR A 71 4.64 10.73 -0.34
N ALA A 72 4.62 10.36 0.93
CA ALA A 72 3.74 10.94 1.94
C ALA A 72 4.45 11.92 2.88
N SER A 73 5.78 12.04 2.80
CA SER A 73 6.60 12.89 3.65
C SER A 73 7.91 13.30 2.96
N VAL A 74 8.59 14.30 3.52
CA VAL A 74 9.93 14.70 3.05
C VAL A 74 10.93 13.54 3.20
N VAL A 75 10.81 12.74 4.24
CA VAL A 75 11.67 11.57 4.47
C VAL A 75 11.55 10.58 3.30
N GLU A 76 10.33 10.26 2.88
CA GLU A 76 10.11 9.38 1.72
C GLU A 76 10.61 10.01 0.41
N ILE A 77 10.52 11.33 0.23
CA ILE A 77 11.12 12.04 -0.91
C ILE A 77 12.64 11.84 -0.91
N GLU A 78 13.28 12.07 0.23
CA GLU A 78 14.74 11.92 0.36
C GLU A 78 15.18 10.46 0.16
N GLN A 79 14.41 9.48 0.63
CA GLN A 79 14.64 8.06 0.35
C GLN A 79 14.54 7.72 -1.14
N ALA A 80 13.51 8.22 -1.84
CA ALA A 80 13.36 8.00 -3.27
C ALA A 80 14.49 8.64 -4.09
N LEU A 81 14.92 9.86 -3.73
CA LEU A 81 16.08 10.52 -4.34
C LEU A 81 17.38 9.75 -4.09
N ALA A 82 17.62 9.29 -2.86
CA ALA A 82 18.78 8.46 -2.50
C ALA A 82 18.81 7.12 -3.25
N ALA A 83 17.64 6.57 -3.59
CA ALA A 83 17.50 5.36 -4.39
C ALA A 83 17.73 5.58 -5.90
N GLY A 84 17.98 6.82 -6.34
CA GLY A 84 18.28 7.16 -7.73
C GLY A 84 17.11 7.72 -8.55
N ALA A 85 15.98 8.03 -7.91
CA ALA A 85 14.90 8.73 -8.60
C ALA A 85 15.28 10.20 -8.86
N THR A 86 14.87 10.74 -10.02
CA THR A 86 14.94 12.19 -10.28
C THR A 86 13.71 12.91 -9.74
N PRO A 87 13.78 14.20 -9.36
CA PRO A 87 12.67 14.92 -8.75
C PRO A 87 11.38 14.95 -9.58
N ASP A 88 11.47 14.91 -10.91
CA ASP A 88 10.33 14.87 -11.83
C ASP A 88 9.60 13.51 -11.83
N ARG A 89 10.18 12.50 -11.18
CA ARG A 89 9.60 11.18 -10.96
C ARG A 89 8.98 11.03 -9.57
N ILE A 90 8.84 12.13 -8.81
CA ILE A 90 8.32 12.11 -7.43
C ILE A 90 7.09 13.00 -7.32
N SER A 91 6.04 12.49 -6.69
CA SER A 91 4.88 13.26 -6.23
C SER A 91 4.87 13.34 -4.70
N PHE A 92 4.46 14.48 -4.15
CA PHE A 92 4.10 14.60 -2.74
C PHE A 92 2.59 14.36 -2.62
N GLY A 93 2.20 13.08 -2.54
CA GLY A 93 0.82 12.61 -2.66
C GLY A 93 -0.03 12.72 -1.40
N ASN A 94 0.53 13.13 -0.25
CA ASN A 94 -0.26 13.41 0.94
C ASN A 94 -0.99 14.75 0.77
N THR A 95 -2.32 14.78 0.96
CA THR A 95 -3.12 16.01 0.83
C THR A 95 -2.93 16.98 2.00
N ILE A 96 -2.32 16.56 3.10
CA ILE A 96 -1.96 17.41 4.25
C ILE A 96 -0.45 17.46 4.41
N LYS A 97 0.13 18.66 4.45
CA LYS A 97 1.58 18.87 4.55
C LYS A 97 1.89 20.10 5.41
N LYS A 98 2.97 20.06 6.19
CA LYS A 98 3.47 21.28 6.82
C LYS A 98 4.06 22.20 5.75
N GLU A 99 3.86 23.51 5.88
CA GLU A 99 4.35 24.48 4.88
C GLU A 99 5.87 24.39 4.71
N ARG A 100 6.62 24.19 5.80
CA ARG A 100 8.07 23.95 5.75
C ARG A 100 8.46 22.71 4.96
N ASP A 101 7.63 21.64 4.99
CA ASP A 101 7.88 20.38 4.29
C ASP A 101 7.58 20.55 2.78
N ILE A 102 6.59 21.39 2.42
CA ILE A 102 6.33 21.80 1.04
C ILE A 102 7.55 22.56 0.49
N ALA A 103 8.06 23.56 1.25
CA ALA A 103 9.23 24.33 0.87
C ALA A 103 10.47 23.43 0.68
N ARG A 104 10.69 22.48 1.58
CA ARG A 104 11.78 21.50 1.48
C ARG A 104 11.65 20.62 0.25
N ALA A 105 10.47 20.04 -0.01
CA ALA A 105 10.21 19.24 -1.20
C ALA A 105 10.45 20.05 -2.49
N TYR A 106 9.99 21.29 -2.53
CA TYR A 106 10.21 22.20 -3.65
C TYR A 106 11.70 22.52 -3.88
N ALA A 107 12.45 22.74 -2.81
CA ALA A 107 13.90 22.94 -2.85
C ALA A 107 14.64 21.69 -3.36
N LEU A 108 14.14 20.50 -3.06
CA LEU A 108 14.64 19.22 -3.59
C LEU A 108 14.26 18.97 -5.06
N GLY A 109 13.50 19.87 -5.68
CA GLY A 109 13.13 19.78 -7.09
C GLY A 109 11.76 19.14 -7.35
N VAL A 110 11.01 18.68 -6.34
CA VAL A 110 9.66 18.14 -6.51
C VAL A 110 8.70 19.24 -6.95
N ARG A 111 7.86 18.95 -7.93
CA ARG A 111 6.93 19.92 -8.55
C ARG A 111 5.49 19.44 -8.61
N LEU A 112 5.18 18.22 -8.14
CA LEU A 112 3.85 17.61 -8.21
C LEU A 112 3.30 17.35 -6.81
N PHE A 113 2.21 18.04 -6.42
CA PHE A 113 1.66 18.04 -5.07
C PHE A 113 0.16 17.72 -5.06
N ALA A 114 -0.26 16.84 -4.15
CA ALA A 114 -1.66 16.53 -3.90
C ALA A 114 -2.32 17.59 -3.01
N VAL A 115 -3.57 17.90 -3.28
CA VAL A 115 -4.44 18.78 -2.48
C VAL A 115 -5.85 18.20 -2.38
N ASP A 116 -6.65 18.67 -1.42
CA ASP A 116 -8.08 18.39 -1.33
C ASP A 116 -8.89 19.56 -0.71
N CYS A 117 -8.24 20.70 -0.47
CA CYS A 117 -8.88 21.92 0.02
C CYS A 117 -8.09 23.17 -0.36
N GLU A 118 -8.76 24.33 -0.32
CA GLU A 118 -8.18 25.63 -0.68
C GLU A 118 -7.05 26.06 0.27
N ALA A 119 -7.17 25.79 1.57
CA ALA A 119 -6.13 26.11 2.54
C ALA A 119 -4.79 25.41 2.26
N GLU A 120 -4.83 24.18 1.74
CA GLU A 120 -3.61 23.47 1.32
C GLU A 120 -3.01 24.09 0.05
N VAL A 121 -3.85 24.50 -0.90
CA VAL A 121 -3.43 25.23 -2.11
C VAL A 121 -2.70 26.52 -1.76
N GLU A 122 -3.20 27.28 -0.79
CA GLU A 122 -2.57 28.52 -0.33
C GLU A 122 -1.18 28.31 0.25
N LYS A 123 -0.99 27.23 1.05
CA LYS A 123 0.35 26.85 1.56
C LYS A 123 1.31 26.52 0.40
N ILE A 124 0.82 25.76 -0.58
CA ILE A 124 1.64 25.40 -1.74
C ILE A 124 1.99 26.63 -2.57
N ALA A 125 1.05 27.55 -2.78
CA ALA A 125 1.32 28.78 -3.53
C ALA A 125 2.42 29.64 -2.88
N ARG A 126 2.45 29.69 -1.54
CA ARG A 126 3.52 30.41 -0.80
C ARG A 126 4.86 29.67 -0.81
N ALA A 127 4.85 28.35 -0.61
CA ALA A 127 6.05 27.56 -0.37
C ALA A 127 6.64 26.91 -1.63
N ALA A 128 5.84 26.76 -2.70
CA ALA A 128 6.22 26.11 -3.95
C ALA A 128 5.58 26.84 -5.15
N PRO A 129 5.91 28.11 -5.40
CA PRO A 129 5.28 28.90 -6.46
C PRO A 129 5.44 28.25 -7.85
N GLY A 130 4.35 28.25 -8.64
CA GLY A 130 4.30 27.62 -9.96
C GLY A 130 4.28 26.10 -9.98
N ALA A 131 4.18 25.44 -8.81
CA ALA A 131 4.10 23.98 -8.75
C ALA A 131 2.81 23.45 -9.40
N LYS A 132 2.88 22.20 -9.84
CA LYS A 132 1.73 21.44 -10.33
C LYS A 132 0.94 20.87 -9.15
N VAL A 133 -0.37 21.07 -9.15
CA VAL A 133 -1.26 20.49 -8.14
C VAL A 133 -2.31 19.60 -8.77
N PHE A 134 -2.63 18.52 -8.10
CA PHE A 134 -3.75 17.65 -8.44
C PHE A 134 -4.66 17.49 -7.23
N CYS A 135 -5.98 17.57 -7.49
CA CYS A 135 -6.97 17.51 -6.42
C CYS A 135 -7.49 16.09 -6.25
N ARG A 136 -7.48 15.59 -5.00
CA ARG A 136 -8.04 14.27 -4.67
C ARG A 136 -9.54 14.36 -4.48
N ILE A 137 -10.30 13.56 -5.21
CA ILE A 137 -11.75 13.42 -5.05
C ILE A 137 -12.10 12.20 -4.20
N LEU A 138 -13.24 12.28 -3.52
CA LEU A 138 -13.82 11.18 -2.75
C LEU A 138 -14.29 10.05 -3.67
N CYS A 139 -14.08 8.81 -3.22
CA CYS A 139 -14.67 7.61 -3.77
C CYS A 139 -15.39 6.85 -2.66
N ASN A 140 -16.43 6.09 -3.01
CA ASN A 140 -17.19 5.32 -2.02
C ASN A 140 -16.47 4.03 -1.56
N GLY A 141 -15.43 3.58 -2.23
CA GLY A 141 -14.60 2.44 -1.81
C GLY A 141 -15.31 1.08 -1.82
N ASP A 142 -16.48 0.97 -2.45
CA ASP A 142 -17.27 -0.26 -2.49
C ASP A 142 -16.46 -1.42 -3.08
N GLY A 143 -16.47 -2.58 -2.39
CA GLY A 143 -15.76 -3.78 -2.80
C GLY A 143 -14.29 -3.85 -2.40
N ALA A 144 -13.76 -2.85 -1.68
CA ALA A 144 -12.44 -2.91 -1.06
C ALA A 144 -12.51 -3.65 0.28
N GLU A 145 -11.48 -4.44 0.62
CA GLU A 145 -11.38 -5.07 1.96
C GLU A 145 -11.04 -4.04 3.04
N TRP A 146 -10.30 -2.99 2.68
CA TRP A 146 -10.06 -1.84 3.54
C TRP A 146 -10.68 -0.59 2.90
N PRO A 147 -11.95 -0.27 3.19
CA PRO A 147 -12.60 0.92 2.67
C PRO A 147 -11.91 2.16 3.25
N LEU A 148 -11.68 3.14 2.37
CA LEU A 148 -11.08 4.39 2.80
C LEU A 148 -12.08 5.21 3.64
N SER A 149 -11.58 5.77 4.73
CA SER A 149 -12.32 6.77 5.50
C SER A 149 -12.47 8.08 4.72
N ARG A 150 -13.41 8.92 5.15
CA ARG A 150 -13.58 10.29 4.61
C ARG A 150 -12.46 11.25 5.03
N LYS A 151 -11.31 10.72 5.46
CA LYS A 151 -10.16 11.52 5.93
C LYS A 151 -9.55 12.36 4.82
N PHE A 152 -9.54 11.85 3.57
CA PHE A 152 -8.89 12.49 2.43
C PHE A 152 -9.84 12.60 1.24
N GLY A 153 -9.65 13.68 0.49
CA GLY A 153 -10.42 13.97 -0.71
C GLY A 153 -11.64 14.86 -0.43
N CYS A 154 -12.12 15.48 -1.48
CA CYS A 154 -13.31 16.34 -1.44
C CYS A 154 -14.34 15.90 -2.50
N VAL A 155 -15.54 16.41 -2.41
CA VAL A 155 -16.58 16.16 -3.42
C VAL A 155 -16.23 16.80 -4.77
N PRO A 156 -16.73 16.30 -5.91
CA PRO A 156 -16.36 16.78 -7.25
C PRO A 156 -16.52 18.29 -7.43
N GLU A 157 -17.59 18.86 -6.93
CA GLU A 157 -17.88 20.30 -7.05
C GLU A 157 -16.85 21.16 -6.27
N MET A 158 -16.38 20.65 -5.14
CA MET A 158 -15.31 21.31 -4.38
C MET A 158 -13.97 21.16 -5.10
N ALA A 159 -13.69 20.02 -5.71
CA ALA A 159 -12.44 19.81 -6.44
C ALA A 159 -12.26 20.79 -7.59
N ALA A 160 -13.35 21.11 -8.32
CA ALA A 160 -13.30 22.13 -9.36
C ALA A 160 -12.95 23.51 -8.79
N ARG A 161 -13.55 23.91 -7.64
CA ARG A 161 -13.22 25.18 -6.98
C ARG A 161 -11.77 25.24 -6.47
N VAL A 162 -11.29 24.14 -5.87
CA VAL A 162 -9.90 24.01 -5.38
C VAL A 162 -8.90 24.20 -6.51
N LEU A 163 -9.13 23.57 -7.67
CA LEU A 163 -8.25 23.70 -8.84
C LEU A 163 -8.33 25.10 -9.48
N GLU A 164 -9.52 25.68 -9.56
CA GLU A 164 -9.69 27.07 -10.00
C GLU A 164 -8.97 28.05 -9.07
N HIS A 165 -9.05 27.86 -7.74
CA HIS A 165 -8.32 28.65 -6.77
C HIS A 165 -6.80 28.50 -6.94
N ALA A 166 -6.32 27.28 -7.17
CA ALA A 166 -4.90 27.03 -7.46
C ALA A 166 -4.44 27.80 -8.71
N HIS A 167 -5.24 27.78 -9.77
CA HIS A 167 -4.94 28.52 -11.01
C HIS A 167 -4.87 30.04 -10.75
N ARG A 168 -5.81 30.60 -9.98
CA ARG A 168 -5.80 32.03 -9.62
C ARG A 168 -4.57 32.44 -8.79
N LEU A 169 -4.02 31.54 -7.99
CA LEU A 169 -2.80 31.77 -7.20
C LEU A 169 -1.49 31.49 -7.98
N GLY A 170 -1.57 31.26 -9.30
CA GLY A 170 -0.41 31.04 -10.15
C GLY A 170 0.21 29.64 -10.06
N LEU A 171 -0.51 28.68 -9.48
CA LEU A 171 -0.14 27.26 -9.55
C LEU A 171 -0.67 26.64 -10.85
N VAL A 172 -0.08 25.55 -11.25
CA VAL A 172 -0.58 24.75 -12.39
C VAL A 172 -1.64 23.79 -11.89
N ALA A 173 -2.92 24.07 -12.17
CA ALA A 173 -4.02 23.12 -11.97
C ALA A 173 -3.81 21.94 -12.95
N TYR A 174 -3.13 20.89 -12.49
CA TYR A 174 -2.57 19.86 -13.36
C TYR A 174 -3.52 18.67 -13.54
N GLY A 175 -4.25 18.28 -12.51
CA GLY A 175 -5.10 17.12 -12.63
C GLY A 175 -5.93 16.77 -11.42
N LEU A 176 -6.44 15.56 -11.46
CA LEU A 176 -7.24 14.95 -10.40
C LEU A 176 -6.62 13.64 -9.93
N SER A 177 -6.93 13.25 -8.71
CA SER A 177 -6.66 11.91 -8.19
C SER A 177 -7.85 11.34 -7.43
N PHE A 178 -7.87 10.03 -7.33
CA PHE A 178 -8.80 9.30 -6.46
C PHE A 178 -8.16 8.00 -5.98
N HIS A 179 -8.80 7.34 -5.02
CA HIS A 179 -8.34 6.03 -4.55
C HIS A 179 -9.56 5.17 -4.25
N VAL A 180 -9.64 3.99 -4.88
CA VAL A 180 -10.82 3.11 -4.85
C VAL A 180 -10.91 2.19 -3.61
N GLY A 181 -10.06 2.40 -2.61
CA GLY A 181 -9.92 1.55 -1.42
C GLY A 181 -8.76 0.57 -1.56
N SER A 182 -8.16 0.19 -0.41
CA SER A 182 -7.07 -0.78 -0.39
C SER A 182 -7.61 -2.19 -0.56
N GLN A 183 -6.83 -3.07 -1.21
CA GLN A 183 -7.22 -4.45 -1.49
C GLN A 183 -8.55 -4.51 -2.29
N GLN A 184 -8.63 -3.73 -3.37
CA GLN A 184 -9.82 -3.67 -4.24
C GLN A 184 -9.86 -4.86 -5.19
N ARG A 185 -10.79 -5.79 -4.95
CA ARG A 185 -10.91 -7.01 -5.78
C ARG A 185 -11.80 -6.84 -7.01
N ASN A 186 -12.51 -5.71 -7.14
CA ASN A 186 -13.36 -5.45 -8.30
C ASN A 186 -12.65 -4.51 -9.30
N PRO A 187 -12.19 -4.99 -10.48
CA PRO A 187 -11.56 -4.15 -11.49
C PRO A 187 -12.45 -3.02 -12.03
N LYS A 188 -13.77 -3.10 -11.85
CA LYS A 188 -14.72 -2.08 -12.33
C LYS A 188 -14.85 -0.88 -11.40
N SER A 189 -14.27 -0.92 -10.21
CA SER A 189 -14.41 0.16 -9.20
C SER A 189 -13.82 1.50 -9.63
N TRP A 190 -12.97 1.52 -10.65
CA TRP A 190 -12.42 2.74 -11.25
C TRP A 190 -13.41 3.51 -12.14
N ASP A 191 -14.48 2.86 -12.67
CA ASP A 191 -15.39 3.46 -13.67
C ASP A 191 -16.09 4.73 -13.16
N ALA A 192 -16.68 4.68 -11.96
CA ALA A 192 -17.41 5.81 -11.39
C ALA A 192 -16.50 7.03 -11.10
N ALA A 193 -15.30 6.77 -10.56
CA ALA A 193 -14.34 7.84 -10.30
C ALA A 193 -13.80 8.49 -11.58
N LEU A 194 -13.61 7.69 -12.63
CA LEU A 194 -13.25 8.21 -13.95
C LEU A 194 -14.37 9.00 -14.61
N GLN A 195 -15.63 8.61 -14.41
CA GLN A 195 -16.80 9.38 -14.84
C GLN A 195 -16.83 10.76 -14.17
N ALA A 196 -16.67 10.81 -12.85
CA ALA A 196 -16.62 12.06 -12.10
C ALA A 196 -15.42 12.93 -12.54
N SER A 197 -14.25 12.33 -12.70
CA SER A 197 -13.06 13.03 -13.18
C SER A 197 -13.28 13.66 -14.57
N ALA A 198 -13.87 12.93 -15.51
CA ALA A 198 -14.16 13.45 -16.84
C ALA A 198 -15.17 14.61 -16.83
N ALA A 199 -16.13 14.61 -15.90
CA ALA A 199 -17.05 15.72 -15.73
C ALA A 199 -16.32 16.99 -15.24
N ILE A 200 -15.42 16.86 -14.27
CA ILE A 200 -14.62 17.99 -13.77
C ILE A 200 -13.67 18.54 -14.84
N PHE A 201 -13.06 17.65 -15.64
CA PHE A 201 -12.22 18.07 -16.78
C PHE A 201 -13.00 18.95 -17.77
N ARG A 202 -14.24 18.60 -18.09
CA ARG A 202 -15.09 19.41 -18.99
C ARG A 202 -15.49 20.74 -18.35
N ASP A 203 -15.95 20.73 -17.09
CA ASP A 203 -16.34 21.93 -16.36
C ASP A 203 -15.18 22.96 -16.29
N LEU A 204 -13.99 22.53 -15.95
CA LEU A 204 -12.82 23.41 -15.87
C LEU A 204 -12.34 23.88 -17.25
N ALA A 205 -12.45 23.04 -18.28
CA ALA A 205 -12.13 23.44 -19.64
C ALA A 205 -13.04 24.56 -20.15
N GLU A 206 -14.34 24.54 -19.82
CA GLU A 206 -15.29 25.62 -20.11
C GLU A 206 -14.94 26.94 -19.41
N ARG A 207 -14.23 26.87 -18.28
CA ARG A 207 -13.67 28.01 -17.53
C ARG A 207 -12.25 28.41 -17.99
N GLY A 208 -11.73 27.80 -19.07
CA GLY A 208 -10.39 28.10 -19.60
C GLY A 208 -9.24 27.39 -18.86
N ILE A 209 -9.53 26.43 -17.97
CA ILE A 209 -8.53 25.65 -17.22
C ILE A 209 -8.44 24.23 -17.79
N SER A 210 -7.32 23.93 -18.45
CA SER A 210 -7.10 22.63 -19.09
C SER A 210 -6.29 21.69 -18.18
N LEU A 211 -6.97 20.73 -17.56
CA LEU A 211 -6.30 19.66 -16.81
C LEU A 211 -5.61 18.69 -17.77
N GLN A 212 -4.50 18.11 -17.33
CA GLN A 212 -3.64 17.26 -18.16
C GLN A 212 -3.52 15.83 -17.65
N MET A 213 -3.83 15.55 -16.37
CA MET A 213 -3.51 14.28 -15.73
C MET A 213 -4.66 13.75 -14.88
N VAL A 214 -4.87 12.43 -14.94
CA VAL A 214 -5.69 11.68 -13.97
C VAL A 214 -4.81 10.66 -13.26
N ASN A 215 -4.70 10.82 -11.95
CA ASN A 215 -4.07 9.85 -11.07
C ASN A 215 -5.15 8.87 -10.58
N LEU A 216 -5.05 7.64 -11.04
CA LEU A 216 -5.99 6.54 -10.79
C LEU A 216 -5.84 5.94 -9.38
N GLY A 217 -4.87 6.43 -8.61
CA GLY A 217 -4.57 5.98 -7.26
C GLY A 217 -4.03 4.56 -7.17
N GLY A 218 -4.08 4.06 -5.94
CA GLY A 218 -3.71 2.69 -5.61
C GLY A 218 -4.93 1.77 -5.50
N GLY A 219 -4.84 0.80 -4.58
CA GLY A 219 -5.90 -0.17 -4.32
C GLY A 219 -5.70 -1.52 -4.98
N PHE A 220 -4.73 -1.65 -5.88
CA PHE A 220 -4.41 -2.94 -6.53
C PHE A 220 -4.06 -4.00 -5.49
N PRO A 221 -4.75 -5.16 -5.51
CA PRO A 221 -4.66 -6.15 -4.45
C PRO A 221 -3.46 -7.07 -4.59
N THR A 222 -3.14 -7.74 -3.48
CA THR A 222 -2.33 -8.96 -3.45
C THR A 222 -3.23 -10.15 -3.09
N LYS A 223 -2.85 -11.37 -3.48
CA LYS A 223 -3.57 -12.58 -3.09
C LYS A 223 -3.26 -12.91 -1.64
N TYR A 224 -4.31 -13.04 -0.84
CA TYR A 224 -4.32 -13.62 0.50
C TYR A 224 -5.09 -14.94 0.49
N LEU A 225 -6.03 -15.14 1.42
CA LEU A 225 -6.89 -16.34 1.43
C LEU A 225 -7.89 -16.39 0.26
N LYS A 226 -8.28 -15.22 -0.26
CA LYS A 226 -9.22 -15.11 -1.39
C LYS A 226 -8.47 -14.80 -2.68
N ASP A 227 -8.92 -15.38 -3.78
CA ASP A 227 -8.36 -15.09 -5.10
C ASP A 227 -8.63 -13.64 -5.51
N VAL A 228 -7.69 -13.08 -6.26
CA VAL A 228 -7.76 -11.75 -6.85
C VAL A 228 -7.58 -11.82 -8.36
N PRO A 229 -8.23 -10.95 -9.13
CA PRO A 229 -8.00 -10.87 -10.56
C PRO A 229 -6.55 -10.54 -10.88
N ALA A 230 -6.04 -11.07 -11.99
CA ALA A 230 -4.71 -10.70 -12.47
C ALA A 230 -4.62 -9.21 -12.82
N VAL A 231 -3.44 -8.61 -12.71
CA VAL A 231 -3.18 -7.17 -13.01
C VAL A 231 -3.70 -6.79 -14.40
N ARG A 232 -3.61 -7.68 -15.40
CA ARG A 232 -4.15 -7.46 -16.75
C ARG A 232 -5.65 -7.17 -16.75
N ALA A 233 -6.43 -7.78 -15.86
CA ALA A 233 -7.88 -7.54 -15.80
C ALA A 233 -8.19 -6.11 -15.33
N TYR A 234 -7.39 -5.58 -14.39
CA TYR A 234 -7.46 -4.18 -13.97
C TYR A 234 -7.09 -3.24 -15.11
N GLY A 235 -5.96 -3.49 -15.79
CA GLY A 235 -5.55 -2.68 -16.93
C GLY A 235 -6.63 -2.60 -18.03
N GLN A 236 -7.24 -3.73 -18.37
CA GLN A 236 -8.32 -3.78 -19.36
C GLN A 236 -9.59 -3.03 -18.90
N ALA A 237 -9.96 -3.14 -17.62
CA ALA A 237 -11.13 -2.45 -17.09
C ALA A 237 -10.91 -0.93 -17.04
N ILE A 238 -9.74 -0.50 -16.55
CA ILE A 238 -9.33 0.91 -16.49
C ILE A 238 -9.29 1.51 -17.89
N PHE A 239 -8.64 0.83 -18.84
CA PHE A 239 -8.56 1.34 -20.22
C PHE A 239 -9.96 1.49 -20.87
N ARG A 240 -10.84 0.51 -20.68
CA ARG A 240 -12.24 0.64 -21.15
C ARG A 240 -12.96 1.84 -20.54
N ALA A 241 -12.80 2.08 -19.24
CA ALA A 241 -13.39 3.22 -18.55
C ALA A 241 -12.80 4.55 -19.01
N LEU A 242 -11.49 4.64 -19.22
CA LEU A 242 -10.84 5.82 -19.80
C LEU A 242 -11.39 6.13 -21.19
N ARG A 243 -11.48 5.15 -22.07
CA ARG A 243 -12.07 5.31 -23.41
C ARG A 243 -13.54 5.71 -23.37
N LYS A 244 -14.31 5.14 -22.45
CA LYS A 244 -15.74 5.45 -22.28
C LYS A 244 -15.96 6.92 -21.87
N HIS A 245 -15.15 7.46 -20.94
CA HIS A 245 -15.40 8.77 -20.34
C HIS A 245 -14.61 9.90 -20.98
N PHE A 246 -13.41 9.64 -21.50
CA PHE A 246 -12.53 10.63 -22.17
C PHE A 246 -12.48 10.49 -23.71
N GLY A 247 -13.05 9.43 -24.25
CA GLY A 247 -13.03 9.18 -25.70
C GLY A 247 -11.61 8.99 -26.24
N ASN A 248 -11.25 9.77 -27.26
CA ASN A 248 -9.92 9.73 -27.86
C ASN A 248 -8.91 10.70 -27.22
N ARG A 249 -9.36 11.54 -26.27
CA ARG A 249 -8.53 12.52 -25.55
C ARG A 249 -8.25 12.06 -24.13
N ILE A 250 -7.64 10.88 -24.01
CA ILE A 250 -7.23 10.34 -22.73
C ILE A 250 -6.09 11.22 -22.18
N PRO A 251 -6.22 11.78 -20.94
CA PRO A 251 -5.15 12.55 -20.33
C PRO A 251 -3.95 11.66 -19.96
N GLU A 252 -2.84 12.27 -19.52
CA GLU A 252 -1.77 11.54 -18.86
C GLU A 252 -2.38 10.74 -17.69
N THR A 253 -1.98 9.48 -17.53
CA THR A 253 -2.46 8.62 -16.45
C THR A 253 -1.33 8.21 -15.53
N ILE A 254 -1.66 8.15 -14.22
CA ILE A 254 -0.77 7.71 -13.14
C ILE A 254 -1.50 6.62 -12.35
N ILE A 255 -0.78 5.62 -11.87
CA ILE A 255 -1.22 4.68 -10.84
C ILE A 255 -0.27 4.72 -9.64
N GLU A 256 -0.80 4.42 -8.44
CA GLU A 256 -0.05 4.42 -7.18
C GLU A 256 -0.06 3.02 -6.51
N PRO A 257 0.45 1.97 -7.16
CA PRO A 257 0.47 0.65 -6.54
C PRO A 257 1.45 0.61 -5.37
N GLY A 258 0.97 0.16 -4.22
CA GLY A 258 1.80 -0.17 -3.06
C GLY A 258 1.73 -1.67 -2.80
N ARG A 259 0.64 -2.13 -2.19
CA ARG A 259 0.40 -3.55 -1.87
C ARG A 259 0.56 -4.47 -3.08
N GLY A 260 -0.05 -4.15 -4.21
CA GLY A 260 0.06 -4.95 -5.43
C GLY A 260 1.48 -5.03 -6.01
N MET A 261 2.39 -4.15 -5.57
CA MET A 261 3.79 -4.15 -6.01
C MET A 261 4.67 -5.07 -5.16
N VAL A 262 4.48 -5.07 -3.83
CA VAL A 262 5.42 -5.72 -2.90
C VAL A 262 4.76 -6.76 -2.00
N GLY A 263 3.43 -6.81 -1.90
CA GLY A 263 2.74 -7.64 -0.91
C GLY A 263 3.12 -9.13 -1.00
N ASN A 264 3.02 -9.73 -2.18
CA ASN A 264 3.34 -11.13 -2.41
C ASN A 264 4.86 -11.43 -2.49
N ALA A 265 5.70 -10.39 -2.45
CA ALA A 265 7.16 -10.55 -2.44
C ALA A 265 7.69 -10.87 -1.04
N GLY A 266 6.92 -10.60 0.01
CA GLY A 266 7.33 -10.77 1.38
C GLY A 266 6.70 -11.97 2.07
N MET A 267 7.49 -12.58 2.96
CA MET A 267 7.08 -13.66 3.87
C MET A 267 7.69 -13.41 5.25
N ILE A 268 6.86 -13.52 6.30
CA ILE A 268 7.35 -13.49 7.67
C ILE A 268 7.49 -14.92 8.18
N GLU A 269 8.68 -15.26 8.72
CA GLU A 269 8.87 -16.42 9.58
C GLU A 269 8.64 -15.98 11.03
N ALA A 270 7.81 -16.71 11.76
CA ALA A 270 7.50 -16.50 13.17
C ALA A 270 7.49 -17.84 13.90
N GLU A 271 7.42 -17.80 15.25
CA GLU A 271 7.44 -18.98 16.09
C GLU A 271 6.18 -19.08 16.95
N VAL A 272 5.71 -20.29 17.17
CA VAL A 272 4.65 -20.58 18.15
C VAL A 272 5.23 -20.53 19.56
N VAL A 273 4.85 -19.53 20.34
CA VAL A 273 5.32 -19.32 21.70
C VAL A 273 4.55 -20.17 22.71
N LEU A 274 3.23 -20.29 22.52
CA LEU A 274 2.35 -21.03 23.43
C LEU A 274 1.11 -21.54 22.68
N ILE A 275 0.65 -22.72 23.07
CA ILE A 275 -0.68 -23.23 22.73
C ILE A 275 -1.41 -23.54 24.03
N SER A 276 -2.61 -23.00 24.22
CA SER A 276 -3.39 -23.18 25.44
C SER A 276 -4.90 -23.19 25.18
N LYS A 277 -5.66 -23.62 26.18
CA LYS A 277 -7.11 -23.42 26.30
C LYS A 277 -7.39 -22.52 27.52
N LYS A 278 -8.54 -21.87 27.58
CA LYS A 278 -8.93 -21.00 28.69
C LYS A 278 -9.67 -21.76 29.82
N SER A 279 -10.23 -22.93 29.46
CA SER A 279 -10.81 -23.91 30.40
C SER A 279 -10.72 -25.30 29.78
N ASP A 280 -10.98 -26.35 30.60
CA ASP A 280 -11.00 -27.73 30.08
C ASP A 280 -12.15 -27.99 29.09
N ASP A 281 -13.25 -27.23 29.23
CA ASP A 281 -14.41 -27.32 28.35
C ASP A 281 -14.31 -26.40 27.11
N ASP A 282 -13.26 -25.59 26.99
CA ASP A 282 -13.07 -24.66 25.88
C ASP A 282 -12.84 -25.46 24.58
N LYS A 283 -13.70 -25.17 23.60
CA LYS A 283 -13.61 -25.79 22.26
C LYS A 283 -12.52 -25.17 21.40
N MET A 284 -12.07 -23.94 21.75
CA MET A 284 -11.09 -23.21 20.98
C MET A 284 -9.74 -23.26 21.67
N ARG A 285 -8.70 -23.62 20.93
CA ARG A 285 -7.32 -23.41 21.38
C ARG A 285 -6.84 -22.04 20.99
N TRP A 286 -5.96 -21.48 21.80
CA TRP A 286 -5.25 -20.24 21.56
C TRP A 286 -3.84 -20.56 21.11
N VAL A 287 -3.42 -19.99 19.98
CA VAL A 287 -2.06 -20.11 19.46
C VAL A 287 -1.40 -18.73 19.51
N TYR A 288 -0.37 -18.61 20.33
CA TYR A 288 0.38 -17.36 20.50
C TYR A 288 1.64 -17.42 19.65
N LEU A 289 1.83 -16.40 18.83
CA LEU A 289 3.01 -16.22 18.01
C LEU A 289 3.96 -15.18 18.63
N ASP A 290 5.24 -15.21 18.27
CA ASP A 290 6.21 -14.15 18.61
C ASP A 290 6.05 -12.88 17.75
N ILE A 291 5.03 -12.83 16.90
CA ILE A 291 4.61 -11.67 16.12
C ILE A 291 3.13 -11.38 16.32
N GLY A 292 2.78 -10.08 16.33
CA GLY A 292 1.40 -9.62 16.53
C GLY A 292 1.13 -8.28 15.86
N LYS A 293 0.04 -7.64 16.29
CA LYS A 293 -0.39 -6.33 15.74
C LYS A 293 0.65 -5.23 15.92
N PHE A 294 1.40 -5.26 17.03
CA PHE A 294 2.31 -4.18 17.40
C PHE A 294 3.70 -4.32 16.78
N ASN A 295 4.07 -5.50 16.31
CA ASN A 295 5.40 -5.75 15.76
C ASN A 295 5.38 -6.32 14.33
N GLY A 296 4.40 -5.89 13.51
CA GLY A 296 4.42 -6.14 12.07
C GLY A 296 3.09 -6.53 11.43
N LEU A 297 2.08 -6.99 12.19
CA LEU A 297 0.80 -7.45 11.65
C LEU A 297 -0.38 -6.49 11.98
N ALA A 298 -0.12 -5.18 11.99
CA ALA A 298 -1.15 -4.18 12.33
C ALA A 298 -2.38 -4.22 11.40
N GLU A 299 -2.25 -4.68 10.16
CA GLU A 299 -3.38 -4.81 9.23
C GLU A 299 -4.33 -5.98 9.58
N THR A 300 -4.02 -6.78 10.61
CA THR A 300 -4.99 -7.71 11.22
C THR A 300 -5.97 -7.01 12.16
N MET A 301 -5.85 -5.69 12.35
CA MET A 301 -6.84 -4.89 13.06
C MET A 301 -8.23 -5.10 12.44
N ASP A 302 -9.23 -5.34 13.30
CA ASP A 302 -10.60 -5.73 12.89
C ASP A 302 -10.67 -6.94 11.94
N GLU A 303 -9.58 -7.73 11.85
CA GLU A 303 -9.38 -8.87 10.95
C GLU A 303 -9.48 -8.51 9.46
N MET A 304 -9.14 -7.26 9.12
CA MET A 304 -9.27 -6.72 7.76
C MET A 304 -8.41 -7.48 6.76
N ILE A 305 -7.14 -7.75 7.09
CA ILE A 305 -6.27 -8.60 6.28
C ILE A 305 -6.09 -9.94 6.97
N ARG A 306 -6.45 -11.00 6.27
CA ARG A 306 -6.28 -12.39 6.73
C ARG A 306 -5.17 -13.04 5.90
N TYR A 307 -4.00 -13.11 6.51
CA TYR A 307 -2.81 -13.66 5.87
C TYR A 307 -2.87 -15.19 5.76
N PRO A 308 -2.41 -15.80 4.65
CA PRO A 308 -2.14 -17.23 4.60
C PRO A 308 -1.00 -17.59 5.55
N ILE A 309 -1.24 -18.56 6.43
CA ILE A 309 -0.24 -19.07 7.37
C ILE A 309 0.07 -20.51 6.96
N ARG A 310 1.35 -20.83 6.78
CA ARG A 310 1.86 -22.15 6.45
C ARG A 310 2.68 -22.71 7.60
N THR A 311 2.62 -24.01 7.75
CA THR A 311 3.36 -24.77 8.77
C THR A 311 4.02 -26.00 8.14
N ALA A 312 4.86 -26.66 8.88
CA ALA A 312 5.41 -27.97 8.45
C ALA A 312 4.35 -29.11 8.52
N PHE A 313 3.17 -28.85 9.08
CA PHE A 313 2.11 -29.81 9.36
C PHE A 313 0.83 -29.53 8.55
N ASP A 314 0.91 -28.80 7.45
CA ASP A 314 -0.27 -28.39 6.66
C ASP A 314 -1.10 -29.55 6.07
N GLU A 315 -0.51 -30.75 5.98
CA GLU A 315 -1.19 -31.98 5.52
C GLU A 315 -2.03 -32.66 6.63
N ASP A 316 -1.90 -32.21 7.88
CA ASP A 316 -2.59 -32.82 9.01
C ASP A 316 -4.00 -32.26 9.20
N THR A 317 -4.75 -32.87 10.12
CA THR A 317 -6.11 -32.42 10.46
C THR A 317 -6.09 -30.99 10.99
N MET A 318 -6.87 -30.13 10.36
CA MET A 318 -7.02 -28.72 10.75
C MET A 318 -8.09 -28.55 11.81
N GLU A 319 -7.84 -27.68 12.79
CA GLU A 319 -8.80 -27.27 13.79
C GLU A 319 -8.84 -25.73 13.90
N PRO A 320 -10.04 -25.12 14.01
CA PRO A 320 -10.14 -23.69 14.23
C PRO A 320 -9.51 -23.27 15.57
N CYS A 321 -8.75 -22.17 15.56
CA CYS A 321 -8.10 -21.62 16.73
C CYS A 321 -8.14 -20.10 16.71
N ILE A 322 -7.87 -19.48 17.86
CA ILE A 322 -7.67 -18.06 18.02
C ILE A 322 -6.15 -17.80 17.94
N ILE A 323 -5.74 -16.85 17.11
CA ILE A 323 -4.33 -16.49 16.98
C ILE A 323 -4.08 -15.16 17.66
N ALA A 324 -3.08 -15.10 18.53
CA ALA A 324 -2.70 -13.91 19.28
C ALA A 324 -1.19 -13.61 19.14
N GLY A 325 -0.83 -12.36 19.32
CA GLY A 325 0.55 -11.90 19.36
C GLY A 325 1.19 -12.03 20.74
N PRO A 326 2.47 -11.61 20.86
CA PRO A 326 3.27 -11.85 22.07
C PRO A 326 3.13 -10.76 23.13
N SER A 327 2.51 -9.62 22.81
CA SER A 327 2.43 -8.51 23.76
C SER A 327 1.43 -8.77 24.88
N CYS A 328 1.62 -8.11 26.02
CA CYS A 328 0.69 -8.22 27.15
C CYS A 328 -0.59 -7.38 26.97
N ASP A 329 -0.77 -6.74 25.82
CA ASP A 329 -1.97 -5.98 25.51
C ASP A 329 -3.08 -6.91 25.01
N SER A 330 -4.28 -6.78 25.59
CA SER A 330 -5.42 -7.64 25.25
C SER A 330 -5.94 -7.46 23.82
N VAL A 331 -5.60 -6.36 23.13
CA VAL A 331 -5.99 -6.15 21.73
C VAL A 331 -5.06 -6.85 20.73
N ASP A 332 -3.95 -7.45 21.20
CA ASP A 332 -2.99 -8.17 20.36
C ASP A 332 -3.49 -9.58 19.99
N VAL A 333 -4.74 -9.64 19.51
CA VAL A 333 -5.38 -10.85 18.98
C VAL A 333 -5.60 -10.65 17.49
N LEU A 334 -5.00 -11.52 16.68
CA LEU A 334 -5.01 -11.38 15.22
C LEU A 334 -6.33 -11.86 14.62
N TYR A 335 -6.77 -13.06 15.00
CA TYR A 335 -7.97 -13.70 14.46
C TYR A 335 -8.76 -14.38 15.58
N GLU A 336 -9.94 -13.85 15.91
CA GLU A 336 -10.86 -14.33 16.93
C GLU A 336 -12.32 -14.32 16.44
N LYS A 337 -12.74 -13.27 15.72
CA LYS A 337 -14.12 -13.15 15.20
C LYS A 337 -14.42 -14.25 14.19
N GLU A 338 -13.44 -14.54 13.34
CA GLU A 338 -13.42 -15.70 12.45
C GLU A 338 -12.19 -16.55 12.79
N PRO A 339 -12.34 -17.63 13.60
CA PRO A 339 -11.23 -18.47 14.00
C PRO A 339 -10.44 -19.01 12.81
N TYR A 340 -9.13 -19.15 13.00
CA TYR A 340 -8.20 -19.53 11.94
C TYR A 340 -7.88 -21.03 11.98
N PRO A 341 -8.00 -21.78 10.88
CA PRO A 341 -7.67 -23.22 10.90
C PRO A 341 -6.14 -23.39 10.92
N LEU A 342 -5.63 -24.10 11.93
CA LEU A 342 -4.24 -24.54 12.03
C LEU A 342 -4.18 -26.03 12.37
N PRO A 343 -3.08 -26.76 11.99
CA PRO A 343 -2.93 -28.17 12.24
C PRO A 343 -3.02 -28.54 13.73
N LEU A 344 -3.68 -29.65 14.05
CA LEU A 344 -3.75 -30.18 15.41
C LEU A 344 -2.37 -30.55 15.99
N SER A 345 -1.49 -31.03 15.12
CA SER A 345 -0.10 -31.42 15.44
C SER A 345 0.86 -30.24 15.60
N LEU A 346 0.37 -28.99 15.46
CA LEU A 346 1.20 -27.82 15.68
C LEU A 346 1.68 -27.78 17.14
N GLU A 347 2.98 -27.58 17.34
CA GLU A 347 3.64 -27.63 18.65
C GLU A 347 4.26 -26.27 19.02
N ILE A 348 4.50 -26.07 20.31
CA ILE A 348 5.28 -24.92 20.82
C ILE A 348 6.71 -25.03 20.27
N GLY A 349 7.27 -23.90 19.79
CA GLY A 349 8.57 -23.82 19.12
C GLY A 349 8.50 -24.07 17.60
N ALA A 350 7.35 -24.51 17.07
CA ALA A 350 7.18 -24.68 15.63
C ALA A 350 7.27 -23.36 14.89
N LYS A 351 7.92 -23.36 13.72
CA LYS A 351 7.94 -22.18 12.84
C LYS A 351 6.70 -22.14 11.97
N VAL A 352 6.14 -20.93 11.84
CA VAL A 352 5.05 -20.62 10.94
C VAL A 352 5.52 -19.59 9.89
N LEU A 353 5.01 -19.72 8.67
CA LEU A 353 5.34 -18.84 7.56
C LEU A 353 4.08 -18.07 7.17
N ILE A 354 4.13 -16.74 7.30
CA ILE A 354 3.00 -15.85 7.00
C ILE A 354 3.24 -15.21 5.64
N GLU A 355 2.43 -15.60 4.64
CA GLU A 355 2.59 -15.19 3.25
C GLU A 355 1.94 -13.82 2.97
N GLY A 356 2.44 -13.13 1.94
CA GLY A 356 1.83 -11.87 1.47
C GLY A 356 2.16 -10.67 2.34
N THR A 357 3.24 -10.72 3.12
CA THR A 357 3.60 -9.75 4.16
C THR A 357 4.59 -8.68 3.69
N GLY A 358 4.85 -8.53 2.38
CA GLY A 358 5.79 -7.55 1.86
C GLY A 358 5.35 -6.09 1.96
N ALA A 359 4.06 -5.83 2.22
CA ALA A 359 3.49 -4.49 2.32
C ALA A 359 2.90 -4.22 3.70
N TYR A 360 3.13 -3.01 4.23
CA TYR A 360 2.50 -2.50 5.46
C TYR A 360 2.74 -3.38 6.71
N THR A 361 3.95 -3.93 6.82
CA THR A 361 4.40 -4.74 7.96
C THR A 361 5.49 -4.01 8.74
N THR A 362 6.68 -3.87 8.20
CA THR A 362 7.80 -3.12 8.84
C THR A 362 7.45 -1.66 9.10
N THR A 363 6.61 -1.05 8.26
CA THR A 363 6.18 0.34 8.39
C THR A 363 5.08 0.57 9.43
N TYR A 364 4.44 -0.50 9.90
CA TYR A 364 3.38 -0.46 10.92
C TYR A 364 3.82 -1.15 12.21
N SER A 365 5.10 -1.13 12.52
CA SER A 365 5.65 -1.69 13.75
C SER A 365 5.79 -0.61 14.81
N ALA A 366 5.33 -0.90 16.03
CA ALA A 366 5.65 -0.10 17.21
C ALA A 366 7.14 -0.24 17.55
N VAL A 367 7.69 0.80 18.14
CA VAL A 367 9.10 0.81 18.56
C VAL A 367 9.17 0.61 20.08
N GLY A 368 9.66 -0.57 20.50
CA GLY A 368 9.93 -0.87 21.90
C GLY A 368 8.69 -1.13 22.77
N PHE A 369 7.51 -1.32 22.20
CA PHE A 369 6.32 -1.71 22.98
C PHE A 369 6.56 -3.06 23.66
N ASN A 370 6.38 -3.16 24.95
CA ASN A 370 6.79 -4.26 25.81
C ASN A 370 8.29 -4.67 25.68
N GLY A 371 9.14 -3.80 25.17
CA GLY A 371 10.54 -4.09 24.90
C GLY A 371 10.81 -4.89 23.62
N PHE A 372 9.80 -5.22 22.83
CA PHE A 372 9.99 -5.89 21.54
C PHE A 372 10.65 -4.96 20.52
N PRO A 373 11.64 -5.46 19.75
CA PRO A 373 12.24 -4.68 18.66
C PRO A 373 11.27 -4.55 17.49
N PRO A 374 11.47 -3.55 16.61
CA PRO A 374 10.80 -3.51 15.32
C PRO A 374 11.06 -4.79 14.52
N LEU A 375 10.09 -5.15 13.66
CA LEU A 375 10.21 -6.33 12.78
C LEU A 375 11.48 -6.23 11.92
N LYS A 376 12.33 -7.23 12.03
CA LYS A 376 13.57 -7.34 11.26
C LYS A 376 13.25 -7.71 9.82
N SER A 377 13.91 -7.07 8.86
CA SER A 377 13.69 -7.31 7.42
C SER A 377 14.99 -7.71 6.73
N TYR A 378 14.88 -8.67 5.82
CA TYR A 378 15.94 -9.11 4.91
C TYR A 378 15.41 -9.00 3.49
N VAL A 379 16.20 -8.41 2.61
CA VAL A 379 15.90 -8.30 1.17
C VAL A 379 16.90 -9.16 0.41
N ILE A 380 16.40 -10.03 -0.47
CA ILE A 380 17.18 -11.02 -1.23
C ILE A 380 16.88 -10.94 -2.72
#